data_6dad55353e12ee8d6d23651554caa10a
#
_entry.id   6dad55353e12ee8d6d23651554caa10a
#
_cell.length_a   1.000
_cell.length_b   1.000
_cell.length_c   1.000
_cell.angle_alpha   90.00
_cell.angle_beta   90.00
_cell.angle_gamma   90.00
#
_symmetry.space_group_name_H-M   'P 1'
#
loop_
_entity.id
_entity.type
_entity.pdbx_description
1 polymer ?
#
loop_
_entity_poly.entity_id
_entity_poly.type
_entity_poly.pdbx_seq_one_letter_code
_entity_poly.pdbx_strand_id
1 'polypeptide(L)'
;KKDLEKVLFVISGPKVGEAAPASKLIKQDGSSDKLFDGKGKPTLVMFYASWNPYISEATVPVLKEVVNFYKSKMNFTFVNVDDTKEQFVKTSNAMLKGIPGTNLYGEGGLNSQVAKDFGIYGFKLPSLIVLDKDGKIASRFFYNLGDPEIVTVLDKVTGLKAPMVQPEAHLQNDLLAPQNQAPQEQKAPATK
;
A
#
# COMPACT_ATOMS: atom_id res chain seq x y z
N LYS A 1 17.72 -28.01 10.14
CA LYS A 1 18.14 -26.63 9.79
C LYS A 1 17.53 -26.17 8.48
N LYS A 2 17.67 -26.94 7.37
CA LYS A 2 17.07 -26.60 6.06
C LYS A 2 15.53 -26.46 6.08
N ASP A 3 14.84 -27.27 6.88
CA ASP A 3 13.37 -27.21 6.95
C ASP A 3 12.89 -25.98 7.73
N LEU A 4 13.61 -25.55 8.75
CA LEU A 4 13.32 -24.32 9.48
C LEU A 4 13.57 -23.09 8.60
N GLU A 5 14.62 -23.10 7.77
CA GLU A 5 14.90 -22.03 6.82
C GLU A 5 13.82 -21.92 5.75
N LYS A 6 13.26 -23.04 5.28
CA LYS A 6 12.10 -23.06 4.37
C LYS A 6 10.84 -22.47 5.03
N VAL A 7 10.55 -22.87 6.28
CA VAL A 7 9.41 -22.35 7.03
C VAL A 7 9.58 -20.85 7.27
N LEU A 8 10.75 -20.38 7.65
CA LEU A 8 11.05 -18.97 7.83
C LEU A 8 10.91 -18.19 6.52
N PHE A 9 11.35 -18.75 5.39
CA PHE A 9 11.16 -18.12 4.07
C PHE A 9 9.69 -17.96 3.73
N VAL A 10 8.87 -19.00 3.92
CA VAL A 10 7.41 -18.93 3.68
C VAL A 10 6.76 -17.86 4.56
N ILE A 11 7.22 -17.68 5.80
CA ILE A 11 6.68 -16.68 6.73
C ILE A 11 7.18 -15.27 6.43
N SER A 12 8.44 -15.12 6.01
CA SER A 12 9.06 -13.80 5.80
C SER A 12 9.02 -13.31 4.35
N GLY A 13 8.87 -14.21 3.38
CA GLY A 13 9.01 -13.92 1.96
C GLY A 13 10.44 -13.50 1.58
N PRO A 14 10.66 -12.99 0.34
CA PRO A 14 11.98 -12.62 -0.15
C PRO A 14 12.57 -11.44 0.62
N LYS A 15 13.89 -11.47 0.77
CA LYS A 15 14.65 -10.42 1.47
C LYS A 15 15.05 -9.29 0.52
N VAL A 16 15.39 -8.14 1.10
CA VAL A 16 15.99 -7.02 0.35
C VAL A 16 17.26 -7.51 -0.36
N GLY A 17 17.40 -7.17 -1.63
CA GLY A 17 18.47 -7.58 -2.52
C GLY A 17 18.22 -8.87 -3.29
N GLU A 18 17.24 -9.71 -2.90
CA GLU A 18 16.85 -10.91 -3.64
C GLU A 18 15.95 -10.55 -4.85
N ALA A 19 15.98 -11.38 -5.88
CA ALA A 19 15.06 -11.24 -7.01
C ALA A 19 13.61 -11.48 -6.58
N ALA A 20 12.69 -10.71 -7.13
CA ALA A 20 11.28 -10.93 -6.91
C ALA A 20 10.85 -12.30 -7.47
N PRO A 21 10.07 -13.11 -6.73
CA PRO A 21 9.56 -14.38 -7.22
C PRO A 21 8.76 -14.21 -8.51
N ALA A 22 8.97 -15.11 -9.46
CA ALA A 22 8.20 -15.18 -10.71
C ALA A 22 6.89 -15.93 -10.45
N SER A 23 5.85 -15.21 -10.07
CA SER A 23 4.54 -15.79 -9.81
C SER A 23 3.58 -15.57 -10.97
N LYS A 24 2.71 -16.57 -11.24
CA LYS A 24 1.64 -16.44 -12.21
C LYS A 24 0.52 -15.56 -11.64
N LEU A 25 0.16 -14.54 -12.40
CA LEU A 25 -0.89 -13.57 -12.06
C LEU A 25 -1.86 -13.44 -13.23
N ILE A 26 -3.08 -13.05 -12.98
CA ILE A 26 -4.17 -13.00 -13.97
C ILE A 26 -4.72 -11.57 -14.04
N LYS A 27 -4.90 -11.05 -15.25
CA LYS A 27 -5.62 -9.82 -15.53
C LYS A 27 -7.14 -9.99 -15.43
N GLN A 28 -7.88 -8.90 -15.48
CA GLN A 28 -9.35 -8.93 -15.50
C GLN A 28 -9.91 -9.72 -16.67
N ASP A 29 -9.29 -9.65 -17.86
CA ASP A 29 -9.67 -10.39 -19.06
C ASP A 29 -9.32 -11.89 -19.01
N GLY A 30 -8.62 -12.35 -17.98
CA GLY A 30 -8.19 -13.73 -17.78
C GLY A 30 -6.82 -14.06 -18.40
N SER A 31 -6.19 -13.13 -19.09
CA SER A 31 -4.83 -13.33 -19.60
C SER A 31 -3.82 -13.33 -18.45
N SER A 32 -2.71 -14.07 -18.64
CA SER A 32 -1.61 -14.08 -17.64
C SER A 32 -0.72 -12.87 -17.83
N ASP A 33 -0.20 -12.36 -16.72
CA ASP A 33 0.82 -11.31 -16.71
C ASP A 33 1.85 -11.54 -15.61
N LYS A 34 2.88 -10.72 -15.60
CA LYS A 34 3.99 -10.74 -14.65
C LYS A 34 3.89 -9.56 -13.69
N LEU A 35 4.35 -9.77 -12.49
CA LEU A 35 4.43 -8.74 -11.45
C LEU A 35 5.42 -7.63 -11.82
N PHE A 36 6.47 -7.97 -12.57
CA PHE A 36 7.52 -7.08 -13.03
C PHE A 36 7.77 -7.33 -14.52
N ASP A 37 7.75 -6.26 -15.33
CA ASP A 37 7.86 -6.35 -16.80
C ASP A 37 9.29 -6.36 -17.34
N GLY A 38 10.28 -6.17 -16.49
CA GLY A 38 11.71 -6.19 -16.88
C GLY A 38 12.17 -5.01 -17.73
N LYS A 39 11.37 -3.93 -17.84
CA LYS A 39 11.67 -2.79 -18.73
C LYS A 39 12.59 -1.73 -18.13
N GLY A 40 13.39 -2.07 -17.14
CA GLY A 40 14.42 -1.18 -16.58
C GLY A 40 13.86 -0.02 -15.73
N LYS A 41 12.58 -0.07 -15.33
CA LYS A 41 11.98 0.86 -14.38
C LYS A 41 11.73 0.16 -13.06
N PRO A 42 11.98 0.83 -11.91
CA PRO A 42 11.54 0.31 -10.62
C PRO A 42 10.01 0.14 -10.62
N THR A 43 9.52 -0.75 -9.77
CA THR A 43 8.09 -1.05 -9.67
C THR A 43 7.65 -1.02 -8.21
N LEU A 44 6.59 -0.27 -7.91
CA LEU A 44 5.87 -0.41 -6.64
C LEU A 44 4.79 -1.47 -6.81
N VAL A 45 4.88 -2.54 -6.03
CA VAL A 45 3.87 -3.60 -5.94
C VAL A 45 3.07 -3.41 -4.68
N MET A 46 1.74 -3.33 -4.80
CA MET A 46 0.83 -3.29 -3.66
C MET A 46 -0.08 -4.52 -3.65
N PHE A 47 0.01 -5.31 -2.60
CA PHE A 47 -0.96 -6.37 -2.31
C PHE A 47 -2.11 -5.81 -1.50
N TYR A 48 -3.35 -6.11 -1.91
CA TYR A 48 -4.56 -5.57 -1.29
C TYR A 48 -5.74 -6.54 -1.40
N ALA A 49 -6.76 -6.33 -0.57
CA ALA A 49 -8.02 -7.06 -0.62
C ALA A 49 -9.20 -6.17 -0.24
N SER A 50 -10.40 -6.48 -0.76
CA SER A 50 -11.63 -5.69 -0.56
C SER A 50 -12.11 -5.64 0.88
N TRP A 51 -11.86 -6.70 1.63
CA TRP A 51 -12.30 -6.85 3.01
C TRP A 51 -11.45 -6.05 4.03
N ASN A 52 -10.35 -5.41 3.59
CA ASN A 52 -9.55 -4.55 4.45
C ASN A 52 -9.96 -3.08 4.24
N PRO A 53 -10.71 -2.46 5.17
CA PRO A 53 -11.22 -1.09 5.02
C PRO A 53 -10.10 -0.05 4.98
N TYR A 54 -8.97 -0.31 5.60
CA TYR A 54 -7.81 0.59 5.60
C TYR A 54 -7.31 0.90 4.18
N ILE A 55 -7.53 0.00 3.22
CA ILE A 55 -7.13 0.19 1.82
C ILE A 55 -7.90 1.35 1.19
N SER A 56 -9.23 1.34 1.29
CA SER A 56 -10.10 2.37 0.67
C SER A 56 -9.99 3.72 1.37
N GLU A 57 -9.92 3.71 2.69
CA GLU A 57 -10.02 4.92 3.51
C GLU A 57 -8.68 5.66 3.64
N ALA A 58 -7.59 4.92 3.82
CA ALA A 58 -6.28 5.52 4.06
C ALA A 58 -5.29 5.36 2.90
N THR A 59 -5.23 4.17 2.28
CA THR A 59 -4.19 3.88 1.28
C THR A 59 -4.49 4.49 -0.09
N VAL A 60 -5.73 4.38 -0.58
CA VAL A 60 -6.09 4.83 -1.94
C VAL A 60 -5.90 6.33 -2.17
N PRO A 61 -6.27 7.23 -1.24
CA PRO A 61 -6.00 8.67 -1.41
C PRO A 61 -4.51 8.97 -1.59
N VAL A 62 -3.67 8.43 -0.70
CA VAL A 62 -2.21 8.61 -0.77
C VAL A 62 -1.62 7.95 -2.01
N LEU A 63 -2.13 6.78 -2.41
CA LEU A 63 -1.69 6.07 -3.62
C LEU A 63 -1.86 6.92 -4.88
N LYS A 64 -2.95 7.68 -5.01
CA LYS A 64 -3.17 8.58 -6.15
C LYS A 64 -2.06 9.62 -6.26
N GLU A 65 -1.66 10.21 -5.16
CA GLU A 65 -0.59 11.21 -5.12
C GLU A 65 0.76 10.60 -5.45
N VAL A 66 1.10 9.47 -4.83
CA VAL A 66 2.33 8.72 -5.08
C VAL A 66 2.43 8.31 -6.55
N VAL A 67 1.38 7.71 -7.11
CA VAL A 67 1.35 7.32 -8.52
C VAL A 67 1.51 8.54 -9.44
N ASN A 68 0.78 9.62 -9.20
CA ASN A 68 0.87 10.82 -10.02
C ASN A 68 2.27 11.42 -10.02
N PHE A 69 2.97 11.40 -8.92
CA PHE A 69 4.32 11.93 -8.82
C PHE A 69 5.36 11.04 -9.51
N TYR A 70 5.32 9.71 -9.25
CA TYR A 70 6.38 8.80 -9.70
C TYR A 70 6.13 8.12 -11.06
N LYS A 71 4.93 8.19 -11.66
CA LYS A 71 4.54 7.43 -12.86
C LYS A 71 5.45 7.59 -14.08
N SER A 72 6.20 8.69 -14.19
CA SER A 72 7.16 8.90 -15.28
C SER A 72 8.42 8.03 -15.14
N LYS A 73 8.81 7.68 -13.93
CA LYS A 73 10.06 6.96 -13.60
C LYS A 73 9.84 5.58 -13.00
N MET A 74 8.61 5.19 -12.68
CA MET A 74 8.28 3.97 -11.97
C MET A 74 7.02 3.32 -12.56
N ASN A 75 6.95 2.00 -12.48
CA ASN A 75 5.74 1.23 -12.75
C ASN A 75 4.98 0.95 -11.45
N PHE A 76 3.68 0.66 -11.58
CA PHE A 76 2.81 0.31 -10.47
C PHE A 76 2.06 -0.97 -10.79
N THR A 77 2.11 -1.93 -9.89
CA THR A 77 1.40 -3.20 -10.00
C THR A 77 0.57 -3.43 -8.75
N PHE A 78 -0.72 -3.63 -8.90
CA PHE A 78 -1.67 -3.84 -7.82
C PHE A 78 -2.13 -5.29 -7.85
N VAL A 79 -1.77 -6.06 -6.83
CA VAL A 79 -2.08 -7.49 -6.74
C VAL A 79 -3.21 -7.68 -5.74
N ASN A 80 -4.37 -8.04 -6.27
CA ASN A 80 -5.52 -8.36 -5.45
C ASN A 80 -5.42 -9.79 -4.91
N VAL A 81 -5.74 -9.96 -3.63
CA VAL A 81 -5.77 -11.25 -2.93
C VAL A 81 -7.13 -11.52 -2.29
N ASP A 82 -8.21 -11.09 -2.94
CA ASP A 82 -9.57 -11.53 -2.60
C ASP A 82 -9.74 -13.02 -2.97
N ASP A 83 -10.77 -13.66 -2.41
CA ASP A 83 -10.98 -15.10 -2.58
C ASP A 83 -11.39 -15.47 -4.01
N THR A 84 -12.09 -14.56 -4.72
CA THR A 84 -12.61 -14.82 -6.06
C THR A 84 -12.21 -13.77 -7.08
N LYS A 85 -12.20 -14.18 -8.36
CA LYS A 85 -11.94 -13.27 -9.48
C LYS A 85 -13.03 -12.19 -9.61
N GLU A 86 -14.26 -12.50 -9.30
CA GLU A 86 -15.38 -11.55 -9.32
C GLU A 86 -15.16 -10.42 -8.29
N GLN A 87 -14.70 -10.77 -7.10
CA GLN A 87 -14.32 -9.79 -6.08
C GLN A 87 -13.17 -8.92 -6.57
N PHE A 88 -12.12 -9.51 -7.15
CA PHE A 88 -11.02 -8.76 -7.76
C PHE A 88 -11.51 -7.74 -8.78
N VAL A 89 -12.34 -8.15 -9.75
CA VAL A 89 -12.85 -7.25 -10.80
C VAL A 89 -13.66 -6.11 -10.18
N LYS A 90 -14.56 -6.42 -9.25
CA LYS A 90 -15.38 -5.42 -8.54
C LYS A 90 -14.50 -4.44 -7.76
N THR A 91 -13.55 -4.97 -6.99
CA THR A 91 -12.69 -4.18 -6.09
C THR A 91 -11.76 -3.27 -6.88
N SER A 92 -11.08 -3.79 -7.89
CA SER A 92 -10.17 -2.99 -8.71
C SER A 92 -10.90 -1.87 -9.45
N ASN A 93 -12.08 -2.14 -9.98
CA ASN A 93 -12.91 -1.14 -10.66
C ASN A 93 -13.46 -0.07 -9.71
N ALA A 94 -13.72 -0.41 -8.45
CA ALA A 94 -14.22 0.54 -7.46
C ALA A 94 -13.09 1.37 -6.83
N MET A 95 -12.02 0.70 -6.37
CA MET A 95 -10.98 1.35 -5.56
C MET A 95 -9.87 1.99 -6.40
N LEU A 96 -9.49 1.35 -7.52
CA LEU A 96 -8.32 1.75 -8.30
C LEU A 96 -8.68 2.43 -9.62
N LYS A 97 -9.96 2.77 -9.81
CA LYS A 97 -10.43 3.48 -11.01
C LYS A 97 -9.66 4.79 -11.20
N GLY A 98 -9.05 4.94 -12.38
CA GLY A 98 -8.30 6.14 -12.74
C GLY A 98 -6.92 6.26 -12.12
N ILE A 99 -6.45 5.23 -11.38
CA ILE A 99 -5.08 5.16 -10.90
C ILE A 99 -4.24 4.39 -11.93
N PRO A 100 -3.23 5.00 -12.56
CA PRO A 100 -2.36 4.32 -13.51
C PRO A 100 -1.62 3.14 -12.85
N GLY A 101 -1.66 1.97 -13.50
CA GLY A 101 -0.98 0.78 -13.02
C GLY A 101 -1.59 -0.49 -13.60
N THR A 102 -0.95 -1.62 -13.36
CA THR A 102 -1.42 -2.94 -13.79
C THR A 102 -2.17 -3.62 -12.65
N ASN A 103 -3.44 -3.94 -12.86
CA ASN A 103 -4.26 -4.66 -11.88
C ASN A 103 -4.19 -6.17 -12.16
N LEU A 104 -3.73 -6.94 -11.19
CA LEU A 104 -3.53 -8.37 -11.26
C LEU A 104 -4.22 -9.09 -10.12
N TYR A 105 -4.57 -10.34 -10.34
CA TYR A 105 -5.21 -11.22 -9.37
C TYR A 105 -4.31 -12.39 -9.04
N GLY A 106 -4.07 -12.62 -7.76
CA GLY A 106 -3.48 -13.83 -7.23
C GLY A 106 -4.57 -14.89 -7.03
N GLU A 107 -4.71 -15.82 -7.98
CA GLU A 107 -5.74 -16.84 -7.98
C GLU A 107 -5.69 -17.70 -6.73
N GLY A 108 -6.78 -17.70 -5.94
CA GLY A 108 -6.85 -18.33 -4.62
C GLY A 108 -6.59 -17.37 -3.44
N GLY A 109 -6.53 -16.07 -3.71
CA GLY A 109 -6.45 -15.04 -2.67
C GLY A 109 -5.19 -15.15 -1.82
N LEU A 110 -5.35 -15.13 -0.49
CA LEU A 110 -4.22 -15.34 0.44
C LEU A 110 -3.61 -16.75 0.36
N ASN A 111 -4.31 -17.73 -0.22
CA ASN A 111 -3.78 -19.07 -0.46
C ASN A 111 -3.07 -19.19 -1.81
N SER A 112 -3.06 -18.14 -2.63
CA SER A 112 -2.38 -18.11 -3.91
C SER A 112 -0.88 -18.34 -3.79
N GLN A 113 -0.27 -18.81 -4.89
CA GLN A 113 1.17 -19.01 -4.93
C GLN A 113 1.91 -17.67 -4.74
N VAL A 114 1.43 -16.57 -5.35
CA VAL A 114 2.06 -15.25 -5.18
C VAL A 114 2.02 -14.76 -3.73
N ALA A 115 0.91 -14.97 -3.02
CA ALA A 115 0.83 -14.60 -1.60
C ALA A 115 1.86 -15.38 -0.75
N LYS A 116 2.00 -16.68 -1.01
CA LYS A 116 2.99 -17.52 -0.34
C LYS A 116 4.42 -17.12 -0.69
N ASP A 117 4.72 -16.92 -1.96
CA ASP A 117 6.05 -16.54 -2.45
C ASP A 117 6.53 -15.22 -1.85
N PHE A 118 5.61 -14.29 -1.61
CA PHE A 118 5.93 -12.99 -1.02
C PHE A 118 5.70 -12.92 0.50
N GLY A 119 5.24 -14.00 1.14
CA GLY A 119 4.94 -14.03 2.58
C GLY A 119 3.83 -13.05 2.96
N ILE A 120 2.78 -12.96 2.12
CA ILE A 120 1.63 -12.09 2.33
C ILE A 120 0.59 -12.81 3.19
N TYR A 121 0.19 -12.16 4.26
CA TYR A 121 -0.85 -12.63 5.18
C TYR A 121 -1.89 -11.54 5.40
N GLY A 122 -3.11 -11.91 5.78
CA GLY A 122 -4.22 -10.98 5.95
C GLY A 122 -3.93 -9.78 6.85
N PHE A 123 -3.22 -10.02 7.94
CA PHE A 123 -2.82 -8.94 8.85
C PHE A 123 -1.66 -8.06 8.35
N LYS A 124 -1.09 -8.34 7.16
CA LYS A 124 -0.03 -7.54 6.53
C LYS A 124 -0.52 -6.75 5.31
N LEU A 125 -1.82 -6.53 5.18
CA LEU A 125 -2.38 -5.74 4.06
C LEU A 125 -2.69 -4.30 4.49
N PRO A 126 -2.45 -3.31 3.62
CA PRO A 126 -1.72 -3.44 2.36
C PRO A 126 -0.24 -3.79 2.58
N SER A 127 0.28 -4.64 1.72
CA SER A 127 1.72 -4.93 1.68
C SER A 127 2.33 -4.25 0.47
N LEU A 128 3.36 -3.46 0.69
CA LEU A 128 4.02 -2.62 -0.31
C LEU A 128 5.43 -3.15 -0.52
N ILE A 129 5.77 -3.47 -1.75
CA ILE A 129 7.08 -3.98 -2.13
C ILE A 129 7.64 -3.10 -3.23
N VAL A 130 8.81 -2.54 -3.01
CA VAL A 130 9.53 -1.77 -4.02
C VAL A 130 10.55 -2.68 -4.68
N LEU A 131 10.42 -2.82 -6.00
CA LEU A 131 11.41 -3.49 -6.84
C LEU A 131 12.29 -2.43 -7.51
N ASP A 132 13.58 -2.69 -7.57
CA ASP A 132 14.50 -1.88 -8.36
C ASP A 132 14.33 -2.13 -9.88
N LYS A 133 15.10 -1.42 -10.71
CA LYS A 133 15.06 -1.56 -12.17
C LYS A 133 15.40 -2.95 -12.69
N ASP A 134 16.05 -3.78 -11.88
CA ASP A 134 16.50 -5.13 -12.20
C ASP A 134 15.53 -6.20 -11.60
N GLY A 135 14.45 -5.77 -10.96
CA GLY A 135 13.45 -6.65 -10.34
C GLY A 135 13.86 -7.25 -9.01
N LYS A 136 14.86 -6.67 -8.34
CA LYS A 136 15.24 -7.07 -7.00
C LYS A 136 14.44 -6.30 -5.95
N ILE A 137 14.20 -6.91 -4.82
CA ILE A 137 13.52 -6.29 -3.68
C ILE A 137 14.39 -5.15 -3.15
N ALA A 138 13.96 -3.92 -3.33
CA ALA A 138 14.61 -2.74 -2.75
C ALA A 138 14.11 -2.46 -1.33
N SER A 139 12.82 -2.69 -1.07
CA SER A 139 12.23 -2.56 0.27
C SER A 139 10.88 -3.25 0.36
N ARG A 140 10.40 -3.44 1.61
CA ARG A 140 9.10 -4.01 1.95
C ARG A 140 8.49 -3.24 3.11
N PHE A 141 7.25 -2.81 2.95
CA PHE A 141 6.48 -2.07 3.94
C PHE A 141 5.10 -2.67 4.14
N PHE A 142 4.48 -2.36 5.26
CA PHE A 142 3.13 -2.80 5.60
C PHE A 142 2.29 -1.61 6.07
N TYR A 143 1.00 -1.62 5.73
CA TYR A 143 -0.07 -0.73 6.18
C TYR A 143 -0.02 0.72 5.69
N ASN A 144 1.09 1.43 5.80
CA ASN A 144 1.10 2.88 5.60
C ASN A 144 1.93 3.31 4.39
N LEU A 145 1.26 3.64 3.28
CA LEU A 145 1.91 4.20 2.09
C LEU A 145 2.42 5.63 2.30
N GLY A 146 1.89 6.35 3.27
CA GLY A 146 2.34 7.70 3.64
C GLY A 146 3.55 7.74 4.57
N ASP A 147 4.17 6.58 4.85
CA ASP A 147 5.37 6.51 5.67
C ASP A 147 6.55 7.22 4.97
N PRO A 148 7.25 8.17 5.63
CA PRO A 148 8.40 8.87 5.08
C PRO A 148 9.53 7.94 4.59
N GLU A 149 9.67 6.76 5.19
CA GLU A 149 10.66 5.76 4.76
C GLU A 149 10.34 5.23 3.36
N ILE A 150 9.06 5.05 3.03
CA ILE A 150 8.63 4.64 1.69
C ILE A 150 9.04 5.71 0.67
N VAL A 151 8.72 6.97 0.93
CA VAL A 151 9.08 8.10 0.05
C VAL A 151 10.58 8.14 -0.17
N THR A 152 11.38 7.96 0.88
CA THR A 152 12.84 7.91 0.79
C THR A 152 13.33 6.79 -0.14
N VAL A 153 12.72 5.61 -0.07
CA VAL A 153 13.06 4.49 -0.96
C VAL A 153 12.61 4.76 -2.39
N LEU A 154 11.40 5.30 -2.59
CA LEU A 154 10.88 5.66 -3.92
C LEU A 154 11.76 6.72 -4.59
N ASP A 155 12.17 7.75 -3.86
CA ASP A 155 13.10 8.77 -4.33
C ASP A 155 14.44 8.15 -4.76
N LYS A 156 14.99 7.28 -3.93
CA LYS A 156 16.26 6.60 -4.21
C LYS A 156 16.21 5.76 -5.48
N VAL A 157 15.16 4.95 -5.67
CA VAL A 157 15.08 4.05 -6.83
C VAL A 157 14.71 4.77 -8.13
N THR A 158 14.02 5.92 -8.04
CA THR A 158 13.59 6.71 -9.21
C THR A 158 14.52 7.84 -9.57
N GLY A 159 15.37 8.28 -8.64
CA GLY A 159 16.18 9.50 -8.77
C GLY A 159 15.38 10.80 -8.68
N LEU A 160 14.11 10.74 -8.28
CA LEU A 160 13.27 11.91 -8.02
C LEU A 160 13.43 12.36 -6.56
N LYS A 161 12.89 13.52 -6.24
CA LYS A 161 12.73 14.01 -4.86
C LYS A 161 11.29 14.48 -4.68
N ALA A 162 10.51 13.75 -3.92
CA ALA A 162 9.17 14.18 -3.56
C ALA A 162 9.24 15.40 -2.61
N PRO A 163 8.34 16.38 -2.76
CA PRO A 163 8.18 17.39 -1.74
C PRO A 163 7.84 16.69 -0.43
N MET A 164 8.62 16.92 0.62
CA MET A 164 8.29 16.42 1.96
C MET A 164 6.96 17.05 2.36
N VAL A 165 5.92 16.25 2.45
CA VAL A 165 4.68 16.65 3.11
C VAL A 165 5.04 16.76 4.59
N GLN A 166 5.27 17.96 5.06
CA GLN A 166 5.31 18.20 6.51
C GLN A 166 3.91 17.83 7.02
N PRO A 167 3.76 16.98 8.04
CA PRO A 167 2.47 16.78 8.66
C PRO A 167 2.00 18.17 9.09
N GLU A 168 0.90 18.61 8.47
CA GLU A 168 0.35 19.92 8.75
C GLU A 168 0.13 20.05 10.25
N ALA A 169 0.59 21.16 10.82
CA ALA A 169 0.51 21.49 12.25
C ALA A 169 -0.95 21.72 12.74
N HIS A 170 -1.95 21.18 12.06
CA HIS A 170 -3.35 21.31 12.44
C HIS A 170 -3.74 20.51 13.68
N LEU A 171 -2.95 19.51 14.09
CA LEU A 171 -3.24 18.75 15.32
C LEU A 171 -2.64 19.33 16.62
N GLN A 172 -1.80 20.35 16.53
CA GLN A 172 -1.22 20.96 17.74
C GLN A 172 -2.03 22.13 18.31
N ASN A 173 -2.92 22.74 17.54
CA ASN A 173 -3.70 23.88 18.04
C ASN A 173 -4.95 23.48 18.83
N ASP A 174 -5.49 22.28 18.65
CA ASP A 174 -6.68 21.83 19.40
C ASP A 174 -6.35 21.26 20.79
N LEU A 175 -5.09 20.95 21.07
CA LEU A 175 -4.65 20.50 22.40
C LEU A 175 -4.19 21.61 23.34
N LEU A 176 -4.08 22.85 22.85
CA LEU A 176 -3.62 24.00 23.65
C LEU A 176 -4.68 25.11 23.82
N ALA A 177 -5.95 24.84 23.46
CA ALA A 177 -7.02 25.77 23.81
C ALA A 177 -7.23 25.75 25.33
N PRO A 178 -7.04 26.86 26.06
CA PRO A 178 -7.24 26.90 27.49
C PRO A 178 -8.74 26.68 27.78
N GLN A 179 -9.07 25.61 28.50
CA GLN A 179 -10.36 25.40 29.11
C GLN A 179 -10.54 26.36 30.29
N ASN A 180 -10.85 27.63 30.03
CA ASN A 180 -11.25 28.58 31.00
C ASN A 180 -12.46 29.39 30.53
N GLN A 181 -13.63 28.80 30.64
CA GLN A 181 -14.86 29.56 30.82
C GLN A 181 -15.65 28.91 31.96
N ALA A 182 -15.52 29.50 33.13
CA ALA A 182 -16.37 29.25 34.29
C ALA A 182 -17.82 29.66 33.96
N PRO A 183 -18.85 28.96 34.49
CA PRO A 183 -20.24 29.33 34.27
C PRO A 183 -20.57 30.68 34.87
N GLN A 184 -21.09 31.61 34.08
CA GLN A 184 -21.67 32.84 34.61
C GLN A 184 -23.03 32.51 35.25
N GLU A 185 -23.14 32.72 36.54
CA GLU A 185 -24.39 32.73 37.31
C GLU A 185 -25.37 33.75 36.71
N GLN A 186 -26.48 33.26 36.16
CA GLN A 186 -27.63 34.12 35.83
C GLN A 186 -28.39 34.50 37.11
N LYS A 187 -28.27 35.77 37.49
CA LYS A 187 -29.15 36.38 38.52
C LYS A 187 -30.58 36.46 38.03
N ALA A 188 -31.49 35.85 38.78
CA ALA A 188 -32.93 35.96 38.55
C ALA A 188 -33.45 37.39 38.84
N PRO A 189 -34.42 37.91 38.07
CA PRO A 189 -35.04 39.20 38.38
C PRO A 189 -36.01 39.11 39.56
N ALA A 190 -35.89 40.08 40.46
CA ALA A 190 -36.79 40.25 41.60
C ALA A 190 -38.16 40.74 41.12
N THR A 191 -39.23 40.05 41.55
CA THR A 191 -40.63 40.45 41.42
C THR A 191 -40.99 41.52 42.44
N LYS A 192 -41.63 42.59 41.93
CA LYS A 192 -42.52 43.45 42.69
C LYS A 192 -43.88 43.39 42.11
#